data_ab7ea6f140e0ba03c4af3abea29510f8
#
_entry.id   ab7ea6f140e0ba03c4af3abea29510f8
#
_cell.length_a   1.000
_cell.length_b   1.000
_cell.length_c   1.000
_cell.angle_alpha   90.00
_cell.angle_beta   90.00
_cell.angle_gamma   90.00
#
_symmetry.space_group_name_H-M   'P 1'
#
loop_
_entity.id
_entity.type
_entity.pdbx_description
1 polymer ?
#
loop_
_entity_poly.entity_id
_entity_poly.type
_entity_poly.pdbx_seq_one_letter_code
_entity_poly.pdbx_strand_id
1 'polypeptide(L)'
;KNVSEETAASTREFVSRVGDEGITLVKNEGLLPLKSDVTKLNVFGWASANPVFTGSGSGSVAGEKMGILESLAQAGYTTNTTLTDMYTEYGTERPAIGMYWQDFSLPEPTMDHYTNEIMNEAKAFSDVAVIVLGRGGGEGADMATDMGAVIDGSTKVAEQVSVVPQIYGYANNYYKPNGDYDEFEKGQNY
;
A
#
# COMPACT_ATOMS: atom_id res chain seq x y z
N LYS A 1 7.31 -11.22 29.34
CA LYS A 1 8.29 -10.27 29.91
C LYS A 1 7.94 -8.91 29.33
N ASN A 2 7.72 -7.91 30.19
CA ASN A 2 7.46 -6.55 29.74
C ASN A 2 8.81 -5.86 29.48
N VAL A 3 8.89 -5.12 28.41
CA VAL A 3 10.02 -4.24 28.09
C VAL A 3 9.91 -2.99 28.97
N SER A 4 11.02 -2.50 29.52
CA SER A 4 11.01 -1.25 30.29
C SER A 4 10.69 -0.06 29.36
N GLU A 5 10.10 1.01 29.95
CA GLU A 5 9.79 2.21 29.17
C GLU A 5 11.04 2.87 28.58
N GLU A 6 12.15 2.84 29.30
CA GLU A 6 13.44 3.33 28.81
C GLU A 6 13.91 2.55 27.57
N THR A 7 13.82 1.21 27.61
CA THR A 7 14.17 0.37 26.47
C THR A 7 13.21 0.60 25.29
N ALA A 8 11.92 0.77 25.56
CA ALA A 8 10.94 1.05 24.53
C ALA A 8 11.20 2.41 23.87
N ALA A 9 11.51 3.45 24.63
CA ALA A 9 11.85 4.77 24.12
C ALA A 9 13.12 4.75 23.25
N SER A 10 14.17 4.11 23.73
CA SER A 10 15.44 3.95 23.00
C SER A 10 15.24 3.17 21.70
N THR A 11 14.39 2.15 21.72
CA THR A 11 14.06 1.37 20.52
C THR A 11 13.31 2.22 19.50
N ARG A 12 12.34 3.03 19.93
CA ARG A 12 11.61 3.95 19.04
C ARG A 12 12.55 4.93 18.36
N GLU A 13 13.45 5.55 19.12
CA GLU A 13 14.46 6.48 18.59
C GLU A 13 15.37 5.79 17.56
N PHE A 14 15.86 4.59 17.89
CA PHE A 14 16.69 3.81 16.98
C PHE A 14 15.96 3.45 15.68
N VAL A 15 14.70 2.98 15.77
CA VAL A 15 13.89 2.61 14.60
C VAL A 15 13.61 3.84 13.74
N SER A 16 13.34 5.01 14.34
CA SER A 16 13.18 6.26 13.60
C SER A 16 14.41 6.59 12.76
N ARG A 17 15.60 6.49 13.37
CA ARG A 17 16.86 6.72 12.64
C ARG A 17 17.09 5.70 11.52
N VAL A 18 16.76 4.44 11.74
CA VAL A 18 16.82 3.41 10.69
C VAL A 18 15.88 3.75 9.53
N GLY A 19 14.70 4.25 9.85
CA GLY A 19 13.74 4.74 8.84
C GLY A 19 14.30 5.90 8.03
N ASP A 20 14.86 6.91 8.70
CA ASP A 20 15.45 8.08 8.05
C ASP A 20 16.61 7.71 7.10
N GLU A 21 17.44 6.75 7.50
CA GLU A 21 18.55 6.27 6.67
C GLU A 21 18.11 5.28 5.57
N GLY A 22 16.99 4.58 5.77
CA GLY A 22 16.45 3.59 4.84
C GLY A 22 15.59 4.20 3.71
N ILE A 23 15.04 5.38 3.92
CA ILE A 23 14.23 6.07 2.90
C ILE A 23 15.15 6.62 1.81
N THR A 24 14.96 6.12 0.59
CA THR A 24 15.82 6.49 -0.54
C THR A 24 15.10 7.43 -1.49
N LEU A 25 15.71 8.61 -1.71
CA LEU A 25 15.27 9.54 -2.75
C LEU A 25 15.79 9.07 -4.11
N VAL A 26 14.94 8.36 -4.85
CA VAL A 26 15.32 7.72 -6.13
C VAL A 26 15.51 8.75 -7.24
N LYS A 27 14.71 9.82 -7.25
CA LYS A 27 14.76 10.88 -8.25
C LYS A 27 14.31 12.20 -7.63
N ASN A 28 15.04 13.28 -7.91
CA ASN A 28 14.65 14.64 -7.55
C ASN A 28 15.12 15.61 -8.63
N GLU A 29 14.19 16.35 -9.21
CA GLU A 29 14.45 17.38 -10.20
C GLU A 29 14.31 18.79 -9.59
N GLY A 30 14.60 18.92 -8.31
CA GLY A 30 14.61 20.20 -7.58
C GLY A 30 13.27 20.52 -6.89
N LEU A 31 12.32 19.57 -6.82
CA LEU A 31 11.09 19.75 -6.07
C LEU A 31 11.32 19.61 -4.55
N LEU A 32 12.17 18.68 -4.16
CA LEU A 32 12.46 18.40 -2.75
C LEU A 32 13.82 19.03 -2.33
N PRO A 33 13.92 19.52 -1.10
CA PRO A 33 12.84 19.69 -0.13
C PRO A 33 11.78 20.68 -0.62
N LEU A 34 10.54 20.50 -0.19
CA LEU A 34 9.47 21.45 -0.49
C LEU A 34 9.84 22.84 0.07
N LYS A 35 9.46 23.88 -0.63
CA LYS A 35 9.65 25.26 -0.16
C LYS A 35 8.85 25.49 1.14
N SER A 36 9.36 26.35 1.99
CA SER A 36 8.76 26.63 3.31
C SER A 36 7.38 27.26 3.27
N ASP A 37 6.98 27.83 2.14
CA ASP A 37 5.64 28.40 1.91
C ASP A 37 4.62 27.35 1.45
N VAL A 38 5.05 26.14 1.09
CA VAL A 38 4.17 25.02 0.79
C VAL A 38 3.66 24.41 2.09
N THR A 39 2.41 24.65 2.41
CA THR A 39 1.75 24.13 3.62
C THR A 39 0.57 23.22 3.32
N LYS A 40 0.16 23.13 2.07
CA LYS A 40 -0.99 22.34 1.61
C LYS A 40 -0.56 21.32 0.57
N LEU A 41 -1.08 20.11 0.67
CA LEU A 41 -0.76 19.00 -0.23
C LEU A 41 -2.04 18.29 -0.69
N ASN A 42 -2.16 18.07 -2.00
CA ASN A 42 -3.11 17.09 -2.51
C ASN A 42 -2.47 15.70 -2.40
N VAL A 43 -3.10 14.78 -1.70
CA VAL A 43 -2.60 13.41 -1.54
C VAL A 43 -3.51 12.46 -2.29
N PHE A 44 -2.96 11.83 -3.31
CA PHE A 44 -3.63 10.88 -4.18
C PHE A 44 -3.18 9.45 -3.91
N GLY A 45 -4.02 8.51 -4.30
CA GLY A 45 -3.76 7.09 -4.23
C GLY A 45 -4.48 6.43 -3.05
N TRP A 46 -5.11 5.31 -3.30
CA TRP A 46 -5.83 4.51 -2.30
C TRP A 46 -5.02 4.28 -1.02
N ALA A 47 -3.73 3.97 -1.18
CA ALA A 47 -2.84 3.69 -0.06
C ALA A 47 -2.59 4.89 0.87
N SER A 48 -2.99 6.10 0.50
CA SER A 48 -2.93 7.26 1.38
C SER A 48 -3.96 7.16 2.51
N ALA A 49 -5.18 6.71 2.20
CA ALA A 49 -6.26 6.50 3.17
C ALA A 49 -6.22 5.08 3.80
N ASN A 50 -5.73 4.10 3.06
CA ASN A 50 -5.64 2.69 3.48
C ASN A 50 -4.20 2.17 3.37
N PRO A 51 -3.27 2.63 4.21
CA PRO A 51 -1.86 2.31 4.08
C PRO A 51 -1.58 0.83 4.34
N VAL A 52 -0.64 0.29 3.57
CA VAL A 52 -0.18 -1.10 3.70
C VAL A 52 1.02 -1.12 4.65
N PHE A 53 0.79 -1.56 5.89
CA PHE A 53 1.84 -1.59 6.92
C PHE A 53 2.56 -2.93 7.04
N THR A 54 1.91 -4.02 6.65
CA THR A 54 2.44 -5.36 6.89
C THR A 54 2.15 -6.31 5.74
N GLY A 55 3.04 -7.29 5.54
CA GLY A 55 2.81 -8.45 4.69
C GLY A 55 2.11 -9.60 5.44
N SER A 56 2.21 -10.80 4.88
CA SER A 56 1.80 -12.07 5.51
C SER A 56 3.00 -12.73 6.22
N GLY A 57 2.74 -13.77 6.98
CA GLY A 57 3.76 -14.58 7.66
C GLY A 57 4.63 -13.76 8.62
N SER A 58 5.93 -13.87 8.49
CA SER A 58 6.93 -13.15 9.30
C SER A 58 6.91 -11.63 9.09
N GLY A 59 6.31 -11.14 8.02
CA GLY A 59 6.08 -9.72 7.77
C GLY A 59 4.90 -9.12 8.53
N SER A 60 4.16 -9.93 9.30
CA SER A 60 3.05 -9.44 10.11
C SER A 60 3.56 -8.73 11.36
N VAL A 61 3.21 -7.47 11.53
CA VAL A 61 3.64 -6.64 12.66
C VAL A 61 2.43 -6.17 13.46
N ALA A 62 2.49 -6.38 14.77
CA ALA A 62 1.55 -5.80 15.72
C ALA A 62 2.12 -4.51 16.31
N GLY A 63 1.29 -3.52 16.60
CA GLY A 63 1.69 -2.29 17.24
C GLY A 63 0.93 -1.08 16.70
N GLU A 64 1.21 0.08 17.26
CA GLU A 64 0.70 1.34 16.76
C GLU A 64 1.27 1.62 15.38
N LYS A 65 0.42 2.14 14.50
CA LYS A 65 0.76 2.40 13.10
C LYS A 65 0.32 3.82 12.79
N MET A 66 1.24 4.59 12.23
CA MET A 66 0.96 5.94 11.78
C MET A 66 0.82 5.95 10.25
N GLY A 67 -0.30 6.45 9.75
CA GLY A 67 -0.54 6.59 8.33
C GLY A 67 0.18 7.79 7.71
N ILE A 68 0.23 7.84 6.40
CA ILE A 68 0.89 8.91 5.64
C ILE A 68 0.20 10.27 5.92
N LEU A 69 -1.13 10.31 5.91
CA LEU A 69 -1.89 11.54 6.17
C LEU A 69 -1.62 12.09 7.56
N GLU A 70 -1.57 11.22 8.57
CA GLU A 70 -1.25 11.60 9.94
C GLU A 70 0.21 12.09 10.06
N SER A 71 1.15 11.41 9.40
CA SER A 71 2.56 11.81 9.37
C SER A 71 2.74 13.19 8.71
N LEU A 72 2.04 13.46 7.62
CA LEU A 72 2.06 14.77 6.97
C LEU A 72 1.46 15.86 7.86
N ALA A 73 0.38 15.56 8.56
CA ALA A 73 -0.22 16.49 9.52
C ALA A 73 0.74 16.81 10.68
N GLN A 74 1.43 15.82 11.22
CA GLN A 74 2.45 16.02 12.26
C GLN A 74 3.65 16.85 11.75
N ALA A 75 3.99 16.72 10.47
CA ALA A 75 5.01 17.53 9.81
C ALA A 75 4.54 18.98 9.49
N GLY A 76 3.28 19.33 9.83
CA GLY A 76 2.73 20.66 9.66
C GLY A 76 2.03 20.92 8.33
N TYR A 77 1.79 19.89 7.52
CA TYR A 77 1.05 20.02 6.28
C TYR A 77 -0.46 19.82 6.47
N THR A 78 -1.25 20.57 5.71
CA THR A 78 -2.68 20.36 5.57
C THR A 78 -2.93 19.56 4.29
N THR A 79 -3.63 18.45 4.39
CA THR A 79 -4.01 17.63 3.24
C THR A 79 -5.44 17.91 2.79
N ASN A 80 -5.72 17.69 1.51
CA ASN A 80 -7.04 17.91 0.92
C ASN A 80 -8.03 16.83 1.40
N THR A 81 -9.02 17.24 2.20
CA THR A 81 -10.01 16.31 2.78
C THR A 81 -10.98 15.77 1.74
N THR A 82 -11.30 16.51 0.69
CA THR A 82 -12.17 16.02 -0.40
C THR A 82 -11.59 14.79 -1.08
N LEU A 83 -10.26 14.75 -1.30
CA LEU A 83 -9.60 13.57 -1.81
C LEU A 83 -9.61 12.41 -0.80
N THR A 84 -9.33 12.70 0.47
CA THR A 84 -9.35 11.68 1.53
C THR A 84 -10.75 11.07 1.70
N ASP A 85 -11.78 11.91 1.66
CA ASP A 85 -13.18 11.48 1.78
C ASP A 85 -13.57 10.60 0.59
N MET A 86 -13.21 10.99 -0.64
CA MET A 86 -13.43 10.17 -1.84
C MET A 86 -12.81 8.77 -1.69
N TYR A 87 -11.56 8.66 -1.26
CA TYR A 87 -10.91 7.35 -1.06
C TYR A 87 -11.55 6.56 0.07
N THR A 88 -12.00 7.23 1.14
CA THR A 88 -12.66 6.60 2.27
C THR A 88 -14.05 6.10 1.90
N GLU A 89 -14.82 6.89 1.14
CA GLU A 89 -16.17 6.53 0.66
C GLU A 89 -16.11 5.41 -0.38
N TYR A 90 -15.09 5.40 -1.22
CA TYR A 90 -14.85 4.31 -2.17
C TYR A 90 -14.72 2.98 -1.43
N GLY A 91 -14.15 3.01 -0.22
CA GLY A 91 -14.27 1.94 0.77
C GLY A 91 -13.64 0.61 0.37
N THR A 92 -12.74 0.61 -0.61
CA THR A 92 -12.09 -0.62 -1.06
C THR A 92 -11.13 -1.11 0.02
N GLU A 93 -11.34 -2.33 0.46
CA GLU A 93 -10.45 -2.99 1.39
C GLU A 93 -9.09 -3.29 0.72
N ARG A 94 -8.09 -3.46 1.56
CA ARG A 94 -6.79 -3.94 1.11
C ARG A 94 -6.95 -5.27 0.39
N PRO A 95 -6.37 -5.45 -0.80
CA PRO A 95 -6.33 -6.74 -1.46
C PRO A 95 -5.76 -7.82 -0.56
N ALA A 96 -6.41 -8.97 -0.50
CA ALA A 96 -6.07 -10.02 0.44
C ALA A 96 -4.71 -10.64 0.11
N ILE A 97 -3.95 -10.95 1.16
CA ILE A 97 -2.66 -11.62 1.07
C ILE A 97 -2.70 -12.80 2.02
N GLY A 98 -2.45 -13.98 1.50
CA GLY A 98 -2.26 -15.18 2.26
C GLY A 98 -0.83 -15.72 2.13
N MET A 99 -0.50 -16.74 2.88
CA MET A 99 0.76 -17.45 2.66
C MET A 99 0.68 -18.14 1.29
N TYR A 100 1.66 -17.82 0.41
CA TYR A 100 1.81 -18.38 -0.93
C TYR A 100 0.75 -17.97 -1.97
N TRP A 101 -0.05 -16.94 -1.67
CA TRP A 101 -0.99 -16.36 -2.63
C TRP A 101 -1.27 -14.91 -2.32
N GLN A 102 -1.68 -14.14 -3.30
CA GLN A 102 -2.18 -12.79 -3.08
C GLN A 102 -3.13 -12.34 -4.16
N ASP A 103 -3.97 -11.38 -3.77
CA ASP A 103 -4.83 -10.61 -4.64
C ASP A 103 -4.03 -9.52 -5.34
N PHE A 104 -3.94 -9.58 -6.66
CA PHE A 104 -3.28 -8.56 -7.48
C PHE A 104 -4.23 -7.44 -7.93
N SER A 105 -5.49 -7.45 -7.50
CA SER A 105 -6.41 -6.37 -7.86
C SER A 105 -5.83 -5.01 -7.45
N LEU A 106 -6.14 -4.02 -8.27
CA LEU A 106 -5.74 -2.64 -8.01
C LEU A 106 -6.90 -1.95 -7.27
N PRO A 107 -6.71 -1.58 -6.00
CA PRO A 107 -7.80 -0.99 -5.20
C PRO A 107 -8.01 0.50 -5.50
N GLU A 108 -7.41 1.02 -6.56
CA GLU A 108 -7.56 2.41 -6.94
C GLU A 108 -8.96 2.67 -7.53
N PRO A 109 -9.61 3.79 -7.17
CA PRO A 109 -10.84 4.22 -7.81
C PRO A 109 -10.67 4.38 -9.31
N THR A 110 -11.71 4.00 -10.06
CA THR A 110 -11.77 4.23 -11.50
C THR A 110 -11.88 5.73 -11.81
N MET A 111 -11.54 6.12 -13.04
CA MET A 111 -11.43 7.54 -13.43
C MET A 111 -12.72 8.35 -13.27
N ASP A 112 -13.88 7.71 -13.26
CA ASP A 112 -15.17 8.35 -13.02
C ASP A 112 -15.36 8.88 -11.59
N HIS A 113 -14.61 8.37 -10.62
CA HIS A 113 -14.58 8.91 -9.26
C HIS A 113 -13.84 10.25 -9.16
N TYR A 114 -12.94 10.55 -10.10
CA TYR A 114 -12.22 11.81 -10.17
C TYR A 114 -13.02 12.84 -10.95
N THR A 115 -14.17 13.25 -10.39
CA THR A 115 -15.07 14.20 -11.05
C THR A 115 -14.41 15.56 -11.31
N ASN A 116 -15.00 16.34 -12.21
CA ASN A 116 -14.49 17.69 -12.48
C ASN A 116 -14.52 18.58 -11.22
N GLU A 117 -15.50 18.38 -10.34
CA GLU A 117 -15.61 19.10 -9.07
C GLU A 117 -14.42 18.79 -8.17
N ILE A 118 -14.13 17.51 -7.92
CA ILE A 118 -13.00 17.05 -7.10
C ILE A 118 -11.69 17.57 -7.69
N MET A 119 -11.50 17.44 -8.99
CA MET A 119 -10.24 17.85 -9.64
C MET A 119 -10.06 19.38 -9.68
N ASN A 120 -11.13 20.15 -9.83
CA ASN A 120 -11.07 21.61 -9.76
C ASN A 120 -10.79 22.10 -8.33
N GLU A 121 -11.39 21.46 -7.33
CA GLU A 121 -11.10 21.76 -5.93
C GLU A 121 -9.65 21.40 -5.57
N ALA A 122 -9.16 20.25 -6.00
CA ALA A 122 -7.77 19.87 -5.78
C ALA A 122 -6.79 20.89 -6.38
N LYS A 123 -7.04 21.36 -7.61
CA LYS A 123 -6.24 22.42 -8.24
C LYS A 123 -6.29 23.75 -7.49
N ALA A 124 -7.44 24.08 -6.92
CA ALA A 124 -7.60 25.31 -6.13
C ALA A 124 -6.96 25.18 -4.73
N PHE A 125 -6.85 23.97 -4.21
CA PHE A 125 -6.32 23.70 -2.87
C PHE A 125 -4.78 23.79 -2.81
N SER A 126 -4.08 23.17 -3.74
CA SER A 126 -2.61 23.13 -3.76
C SER A 126 -2.06 22.83 -5.16
N ASP A 127 -0.93 23.46 -5.48
CA ASP A 127 -0.13 23.17 -6.67
C ASP A 127 0.78 21.93 -6.50
N VAL A 128 0.84 21.36 -5.29
CA VAL A 128 1.68 20.19 -4.99
C VAL A 128 0.81 18.95 -4.79
N ALA A 129 1.14 17.90 -5.53
CA ALA A 129 0.52 16.60 -5.40
C ALA A 129 1.53 15.55 -4.91
N VAL A 130 1.10 14.75 -3.95
CA VAL A 130 1.77 13.54 -3.47
C VAL A 130 0.97 12.35 -3.96
N ILE A 131 1.61 11.41 -4.64
CA ILE A 131 0.97 10.17 -5.11
C ILE A 131 1.52 9.02 -4.28
N VAL A 132 0.64 8.34 -3.56
CA VAL A 132 0.97 7.23 -2.68
C VAL A 132 0.63 5.92 -3.37
N LEU A 133 1.65 5.15 -3.69
CA LEU A 133 1.50 3.83 -4.29
C LEU A 133 1.76 2.78 -3.22
N GLY A 134 0.73 2.00 -2.89
CA GLY A 134 0.81 0.90 -1.95
C GLY A 134 0.57 -0.44 -2.63
N ARG A 135 1.46 -1.38 -2.42
CA ARG A 135 1.33 -2.77 -2.89
C ARG A 135 1.57 -3.70 -1.72
N GLY A 136 0.67 -4.63 -1.54
CA GLY A 136 0.85 -5.69 -0.56
C GLY A 136 1.70 -6.81 -1.15
N GLY A 137 2.63 -7.30 -0.37
CA GLY A 137 3.38 -8.53 -0.63
C GLY A 137 3.52 -9.31 0.67
N GLY A 138 3.94 -10.55 0.61
CA GLY A 138 4.10 -11.39 1.79
C GLY A 138 5.02 -12.57 1.53
N GLU A 139 5.29 -13.33 2.58
CA GLU A 139 6.10 -14.54 2.48
C GLU A 139 5.46 -15.55 1.51
N GLY A 140 6.18 -15.94 0.48
CA GLY A 140 5.67 -16.82 -0.58
C GLY A 140 4.58 -16.19 -1.47
N ALA A 141 4.35 -14.89 -1.36
CA ALA A 141 3.38 -14.14 -2.15
C ALA A 141 4.07 -12.91 -2.75
N ASP A 142 4.97 -13.16 -3.70
CA ASP A 142 5.74 -12.13 -4.37
C ASP A 142 4.85 -11.24 -5.24
N MET A 143 5.27 -10.01 -5.40
CA MET A 143 4.58 -9.08 -6.28
C MET A 143 4.69 -9.52 -7.74
N ALA A 144 3.67 -9.22 -8.52
CA ALA A 144 3.73 -9.44 -9.96
C ALA A 144 4.91 -8.69 -10.58
N THR A 145 5.65 -9.38 -11.43
CA THR A 145 6.82 -8.82 -12.13
C THR A 145 6.42 -8.01 -13.38
N ASP A 146 5.22 -8.22 -13.89
CA ASP A 146 4.66 -7.53 -15.05
C ASP A 146 3.32 -6.88 -14.67
N MET A 147 3.34 -5.56 -14.53
CA MET A 147 2.15 -4.78 -14.22
C MET A 147 1.17 -4.72 -15.40
N GLY A 148 1.65 -4.81 -16.63
CA GLY A 148 0.79 -4.91 -17.80
C GLY A 148 -0.07 -6.17 -17.74
N ALA A 149 0.54 -7.28 -17.42
CA ALA A 149 -0.13 -8.56 -17.24
C ALA A 149 -1.14 -8.57 -16.06
N VAL A 150 -0.88 -7.78 -15.00
CA VAL A 150 -1.86 -7.57 -13.93
C VAL A 150 -3.07 -6.81 -14.43
N ILE A 151 -2.84 -5.73 -15.19
CA ILE A 151 -3.90 -4.84 -15.70
C ILE A 151 -4.78 -5.56 -16.73
N ASP A 152 -4.19 -6.34 -17.62
CA ASP A 152 -4.91 -7.06 -18.68
C ASP A 152 -5.50 -8.40 -18.23
N GLY A 153 -5.22 -8.83 -17.00
CA GLY A 153 -5.75 -10.06 -16.43
C GLY A 153 -5.03 -11.34 -16.82
N SER A 154 -3.87 -11.23 -17.46
CA SER A 154 -3.09 -12.40 -17.92
C SER A 154 -2.17 -12.99 -16.83
N THR A 155 -1.88 -12.24 -15.77
CA THR A 155 -1.05 -12.72 -14.66
C THR A 155 -1.81 -13.70 -13.77
N LYS A 156 -1.11 -14.76 -13.36
CA LYS A 156 -1.59 -15.77 -12.43
C LYS A 156 -0.63 -15.91 -11.25
N VAL A 157 -1.19 -15.94 -10.05
CA VAL A 157 -0.40 -16.13 -8.82
C VAL A 157 0.42 -17.40 -8.85
N ALA A 158 -0.17 -18.48 -9.34
CA ALA A 158 0.49 -19.79 -9.40
C ALA A 158 1.77 -19.81 -10.24
N GLU A 159 1.90 -18.93 -11.21
CA GLU A 159 3.11 -18.85 -12.03
C GLU A 159 4.29 -18.31 -11.24
N GLN A 160 4.03 -17.44 -10.26
CA GLN A 160 5.08 -16.84 -9.42
C GLN A 160 5.45 -17.71 -8.21
N VAL A 161 4.49 -18.45 -7.67
CA VAL A 161 4.67 -19.28 -6.47
C VAL A 161 4.60 -20.77 -6.76
N SER A 162 4.79 -21.17 -8.00
CA SER A 162 4.61 -22.55 -8.45
C SER A 162 5.50 -23.58 -7.74
N VAL A 163 6.67 -23.16 -7.28
CA VAL A 163 7.60 -24.06 -6.55
C VAL A 163 7.07 -24.41 -5.17
N VAL A 164 6.42 -23.45 -4.51
CA VAL A 164 5.93 -23.64 -3.15
C VAL A 164 4.79 -24.66 -3.06
N PRO A 165 3.76 -24.61 -3.93
CA PRO A 165 2.75 -25.64 -3.99
C PRO A 165 3.30 -27.05 -4.18
N GLN A 166 4.34 -27.20 -4.99
CA GLN A 166 4.99 -28.51 -5.21
C GLN A 166 5.69 -29.03 -3.97
N ILE A 167 6.37 -28.15 -3.22
CA ILE A 167 7.10 -28.52 -1.99
C ILE A 167 6.13 -28.89 -0.88
N TYR A 168 5.04 -28.14 -0.74
CA TYR A 168 4.07 -28.27 0.36
C TYR A 168 2.79 -29.00 -0.03
N GLY A 169 2.66 -29.46 -1.26
CA GLY A 169 1.47 -30.20 -1.74
C GLY A 169 0.26 -29.30 -2.01
N TYR A 170 0.43 -28.00 -2.12
CA TYR A 170 -0.64 -27.10 -2.47
C TYR A 170 -0.99 -27.15 -3.96
N ALA A 171 -2.25 -27.00 -4.29
CA ALA A 171 -2.68 -26.84 -5.67
C ALA A 171 -2.28 -25.44 -6.22
N ASN A 172 -2.22 -25.30 -7.53
CA ASN A 172 -1.92 -24.04 -8.17
C ASN A 172 -3.03 -23.02 -7.93
N ASN A 173 -2.66 -21.85 -7.42
CA ASN A 173 -3.55 -20.71 -7.26
C ASN A 173 -3.46 -19.81 -8.48
N TYR A 174 -4.57 -19.59 -9.12
CA TYR A 174 -4.71 -18.57 -10.16
C TYR A 174 -5.47 -17.39 -9.60
N TYR A 175 -5.00 -16.22 -9.94
CA TYR A 175 -5.56 -14.99 -9.47
C TYR A 175 -5.85 -14.07 -10.64
N LYS A 176 -7.00 -13.42 -10.62
CA LYS A 176 -7.39 -12.43 -11.62
C LYS A 176 -7.38 -11.04 -11.00
N PRO A 177 -6.97 -10.00 -11.74
CA PRO A 177 -6.91 -8.63 -11.22
C PRO A 177 -8.22 -8.06 -10.70
N ASN A 178 -9.36 -8.61 -11.12
CA ASN A 178 -10.68 -8.22 -10.66
C ASN A 178 -11.10 -8.89 -9.33
N GLY A 179 -10.22 -9.59 -8.66
CA GLY A 179 -10.53 -10.28 -7.41
C GLY A 179 -11.09 -11.68 -7.56
N ASP A 180 -11.30 -12.17 -8.79
CA ASP A 180 -11.73 -13.54 -9.01
C ASP A 180 -10.54 -14.49 -8.89
N TYR A 181 -10.63 -15.41 -7.98
CA TYR A 181 -9.77 -16.59 -7.97
C TYR A 181 -10.33 -17.58 -8.97
N ASP A 182 -9.47 -18.26 -9.72
CA ASP A 182 -9.85 -19.60 -10.13
C ASP A 182 -10.02 -20.38 -8.83
N GLU A 183 -11.23 -20.88 -8.58
CA GLU A 183 -11.52 -21.54 -7.33
C GLU A 183 -10.42 -22.54 -7.03
N PHE A 184 -9.63 -22.17 -6.10
CA PHE A 184 -8.84 -23.10 -5.35
C PHE A 184 -9.83 -24.08 -4.81
N GLU A 185 -9.79 -25.31 -5.28
CA GLU A 185 -10.85 -26.27 -4.98
C GLU A 185 -11.10 -26.27 -3.48
N LYS A 186 -12.22 -25.66 -3.12
CA LYS A 186 -12.70 -25.62 -1.74
C LYS A 186 -12.75 -27.04 -1.25
N GLY A 187 -11.77 -27.46 -0.49
CA GLY A 187 -11.73 -28.78 0.10
C GLY A 187 -10.46 -29.58 -0.13
N GLN A 188 -9.47 -29.06 -0.83
CA GLN A 188 -8.16 -29.69 -0.75
C GLN A 188 -7.55 -29.38 0.60
N ASN A 189 -7.56 -30.36 1.48
CA ASN A 189 -6.84 -30.29 2.74
C ASN A 189 -5.34 -30.31 2.44
N TYR A 190 -4.67 -29.32 2.92
CA TYR A 190 -3.23 -29.21 2.92
C TYR A 190 -2.65 -29.92 4.14
#